data_d8362c25daa980443be55e22e7b751e0
#
_entry.id   d8362c25daa980443be55e22e7b751e0
#
_cell.length_a   1.000
_cell.length_b   1.000
_cell.length_c   1.000
_cell.angle_alpha   90.00
_cell.angle_beta   90.00
_cell.angle_gamma   90.00
#
_symmetry.space_group_name_H-M   'P 1'
#
loop_
_entity.id
_entity.type
_entity.pdbx_description
1 polymer ?
#
loop_
_entity_poly.entity_id
_entity_poly.type
_entity_poly.pdbx_seq_one_letter_code
_entity_poly.pdbx_strand_id
1 'polypeptide(L)'
;PPQASPACDIRIYRNDRFTGNELRADVDFFPFLDRLGRFAKECNVEIFVTSSTREPGRTVAGAIVPPATRSNHSVGHAIDMNVRFEGKLFDSKALKRANLPSLPAPVRDFIEKARADDTLRWGGDFNPEDPVHLDDGLNRRDPALWDSKLASRG
;
A
#
# COMPACT_ATOMS: atom_id res chain seq x y z
N PRO A 1 -13.23 -2.30 17.98
CA PRO A 1 -12.76 -1.47 16.88
C PRO A 1 -13.92 -1.01 16.01
N PRO A 2 -13.81 0.18 15.42
CA PRO A 2 -14.87 0.66 14.54
C PRO A 2 -15.01 -0.25 13.32
N GLN A 3 -16.24 -0.46 12.88
CA GLN A 3 -16.49 -1.22 11.68
C GLN A 3 -16.06 -0.42 10.45
N ALA A 4 -15.56 -1.11 9.43
CA ALA A 4 -15.21 -0.49 8.17
C ALA A 4 -16.48 0.10 7.52
N SER A 5 -16.36 1.32 7.00
CA SER A 5 -17.45 1.98 6.30
C SER A 5 -17.59 1.43 4.87
N PRO A 6 -18.81 1.25 4.36
CA PRO A 6 -19.02 0.92 2.94
C PRO A 6 -18.63 2.08 2.02
N ALA A 7 -18.48 3.29 2.55
CA ALA A 7 -18.02 4.44 1.79
C ALA A 7 -16.50 4.55 1.85
N CYS A 8 -15.93 5.16 0.81
CA CYS A 8 -14.52 5.48 0.73
C CYS A 8 -14.34 6.95 1.12
N ASP A 9 -13.65 7.20 2.22
CA ASP A 9 -13.37 8.56 2.70
C ASP A 9 -11.87 8.84 2.51
N ILE A 10 -11.52 9.41 1.36
CA ILE A 10 -10.13 9.66 1.00
C ILE A 10 -9.64 10.93 1.68
N ARG A 11 -8.57 10.81 2.45
CA ARG A 11 -7.93 11.94 3.13
C ARG A 11 -6.42 11.84 3.02
N ILE A 12 -5.76 12.96 3.25
CA ILE A 12 -4.30 13.00 3.31
C ILE A 12 -3.85 12.33 4.61
N TYR A 13 -2.95 11.35 4.48
CA TYR A 13 -2.32 10.71 5.62
C TYR A 13 -0.94 11.34 5.86
N ARG A 14 -0.65 11.67 7.11
CA ARG A 14 0.62 12.25 7.51
C ARG A 14 1.24 11.43 8.63
N ASN A 15 2.53 11.13 8.46
CA ASN A 15 3.33 10.41 9.44
C ASN A 15 4.79 10.70 9.09
N ASP A 16 5.61 11.00 10.07
CA ASP A 16 6.99 11.44 9.84
C ASP A 16 7.89 10.37 9.22
N ARG A 17 7.46 9.10 9.22
CA ARG A 17 8.19 8.03 8.54
C ARG A 17 7.81 7.89 7.06
N PHE A 18 6.79 8.62 6.62
CA PHE A 18 6.37 8.63 5.21
C PHE A 18 6.84 9.93 4.57
N THR A 19 7.63 9.81 3.52
CA THR A 19 8.16 10.93 2.73
C THR A 19 7.75 10.74 1.27
N GLY A 20 8.21 11.63 0.41
CA GLY A 20 7.91 11.55 -1.03
C GLY A 20 6.62 12.26 -1.40
N ASN A 21 5.83 11.64 -2.26
CA ASN A 21 4.60 12.24 -2.74
C ASN A 21 3.51 12.22 -1.67
N GLU A 22 2.54 13.12 -1.81
CA GLU A 22 1.38 13.17 -0.92
C GLU A 22 0.68 11.82 -0.88
N LEU A 23 0.42 11.33 0.34
CA LEU A 23 -0.27 10.06 0.53
C LEU A 23 -1.74 10.33 0.80
N ARG A 24 -2.59 9.88 -0.11
CA ARG A 24 -4.05 9.93 0.04
C ARG A 24 -4.57 8.53 0.19
N ALA A 25 -5.40 8.30 1.19
CA ALA A 25 -5.92 6.98 1.47
C ALA A 25 -7.31 7.07 2.10
N ASP A 26 -8.06 5.98 1.98
CA ASP A 26 -9.29 5.80 2.73
C ASP A 26 -8.95 5.76 4.23
N VAL A 27 -9.73 6.43 5.05
CA VAL A 27 -9.48 6.48 6.50
C VAL A 27 -9.46 5.10 7.12
N ASP A 28 -10.16 4.13 6.54
CA ASP A 28 -10.14 2.75 7.03
C ASP A 28 -8.81 2.04 6.78
N PHE A 29 -7.96 2.60 5.90
CA PHE A 29 -6.61 2.09 5.66
C PHE A 29 -5.57 2.72 6.61
N PHE A 30 -5.92 3.81 7.28
CA PHE A 30 -4.98 4.52 8.18
C PHE A 30 -4.36 3.62 9.24
N PRO A 31 -5.10 2.71 9.91
CA PRO A 31 -4.49 1.82 10.91
C PRO A 31 -3.37 0.95 10.33
N PHE A 32 -3.51 0.53 9.07
CA PHE A 32 -2.47 -0.28 8.40
C PHE A 32 -1.25 0.58 8.07
N LEU A 33 -1.46 1.84 7.67
CA LEU A 33 -0.37 2.79 7.45
C LEU A 33 0.37 3.09 8.77
N ASP A 34 -0.36 3.20 9.87
CA ASP A 34 0.25 3.39 11.19
C ASP A 34 1.15 2.20 11.55
N ARG A 35 0.73 0.99 11.23
CA ARG A 35 1.56 -0.21 11.45
C ARG A 35 2.83 -0.17 10.61
N LEU A 36 2.71 0.18 9.33
CA LEU A 36 3.87 0.31 8.45
C LEU A 36 4.83 1.39 8.96
N GLY A 37 4.31 2.51 9.41
CA GLY A 37 5.13 3.58 10.00
C GLY A 37 5.88 3.11 11.24
N ARG A 38 5.22 2.30 12.08
CA ARG A 38 5.87 1.72 13.25
C ARG A 38 6.99 0.75 12.85
N PHE A 39 6.77 -0.09 11.85
CA PHE A 39 7.81 -0.99 11.34
C PHE A 39 8.99 -0.19 10.79
N ALA A 40 8.72 0.88 10.05
CA ALA A 40 9.77 1.75 9.53
C ALA A 40 10.58 2.39 10.66
N LYS A 41 9.93 2.84 11.71
CA LYS A 41 10.60 3.42 12.88
C LYS A 41 11.48 2.38 13.57
N GLU A 42 10.96 1.16 13.78
CA GLU A 42 11.69 0.08 14.41
C GLU A 42 12.93 -0.32 13.61
N CYS A 43 12.84 -0.25 12.29
CA CYS A 43 13.94 -0.62 11.39
C CYS A 43 14.81 0.59 10.99
N ASN A 44 14.48 1.79 11.44
CA ASN A 44 15.21 3.02 11.12
C ASN A 44 15.28 3.27 9.61
N VAL A 45 14.17 3.08 8.92
CA VAL A 45 14.03 3.39 7.50
C VAL A 45 12.91 4.41 7.30
N GLU A 46 12.83 4.99 6.10
CA GLU A 46 11.72 5.83 5.69
C GLU A 46 10.99 5.19 4.53
N ILE A 47 9.68 5.42 4.47
CA ILE A 47 8.83 4.96 3.38
C ILE A 47 8.67 6.14 2.41
N PHE A 48 9.27 6.02 1.24
CA PHE A 48 9.19 7.07 0.21
C PHE A 48 8.02 6.73 -0.73
N VAL A 49 6.92 7.45 -0.57
CA VAL A 49 5.68 7.19 -1.33
C VAL A 49 5.83 7.68 -2.76
N THR A 50 5.61 6.80 -3.73
CA THR A 50 5.62 7.15 -5.14
C THR A 50 4.21 7.30 -5.70
N SER A 51 3.25 6.50 -5.21
CA SER A 51 1.84 6.66 -5.55
C SER A 51 0.96 6.10 -4.44
N SER A 52 -0.29 6.52 -4.40
CA SER A 52 -1.25 6.04 -3.42
C SER A 52 -2.62 5.83 -4.07
N THR A 53 -3.59 6.68 -3.81
CA THR A 53 -4.94 6.51 -4.32
C THR A 53 -5.05 7.02 -5.75
N ARG A 54 -5.65 6.20 -6.63
CA ARG A 54 -5.99 6.62 -7.99
C ARG A 54 -7.19 7.54 -7.95
N GLU A 55 -7.14 8.62 -8.76
CA GLU A 55 -8.24 9.56 -8.83
C GLU A 55 -9.44 8.94 -9.57
N PRO A 56 -10.68 9.22 -9.13
CA PRO A 56 -11.87 8.79 -9.85
C PRO A 56 -11.95 9.45 -11.22
N GLY A 57 -12.61 8.79 -12.17
CA GLY A 57 -12.80 9.31 -13.51
C GLY A 57 -11.67 9.00 -14.48
N ARG A 58 -10.64 8.31 -14.05
CA ARG A 58 -9.57 7.84 -14.94
C ARG A 58 -9.96 6.57 -15.68
N THR A 59 -11.06 5.94 -15.28
CA THR A 59 -11.62 4.78 -15.98
C THR A 59 -12.52 5.24 -17.11
N VAL A 60 -12.63 4.40 -18.16
CA VAL A 60 -13.56 4.66 -19.25
C VAL A 60 -14.99 4.66 -18.70
N ALA A 61 -15.77 5.69 -19.03
CA ALA A 61 -17.14 5.80 -18.57
C ALA A 61 -17.95 4.54 -18.96
N GLY A 62 -18.67 3.97 -18.00
CA GLY A 62 -19.45 2.78 -18.21
C GLY A 62 -18.66 1.48 -18.17
N ALA A 63 -17.36 1.53 -17.97
CA ALA A 63 -16.55 0.32 -17.84
C ALA A 63 -16.89 -0.42 -16.54
N ILE A 64 -17.12 -1.71 -16.65
CA ILE A 64 -17.26 -2.59 -15.49
C ILE A 64 -15.87 -3.10 -15.15
N VAL A 65 -15.46 -2.94 -13.88
CA VAL A 65 -14.16 -3.44 -13.42
C VAL A 65 -14.27 -4.95 -13.22
N PRO A 66 -13.57 -5.77 -14.02
CA PRO A 66 -13.59 -7.23 -13.80
C PRO A 66 -13.01 -7.58 -12.42
N PRO A 67 -13.44 -8.65 -11.77
CA PRO A 67 -12.91 -9.05 -10.47
C PRO A 67 -11.38 -9.17 -10.43
N ALA A 68 -10.77 -9.63 -11.53
CA ALA A 68 -9.32 -9.80 -11.63
C ALA A 68 -8.55 -8.47 -11.64
N THR A 69 -9.24 -7.35 -11.88
CA THR A 69 -8.60 -6.03 -11.97
C THR A 69 -9.01 -5.08 -10.84
N ARG A 70 -9.66 -5.60 -9.79
CA ARG A 70 -9.94 -4.80 -8.60
C ARG A 70 -8.64 -4.39 -7.94
N SER A 71 -8.23 -3.15 -8.17
CA SER A 71 -7.01 -2.61 -7.56
C SER A 71 -7.34 -1.91 -6.26
N ASN A 72 -6.59 -2.20 -5.20
CA ASN A 72 -6.76 -1.53 -3.92
C ASN A 72 -6.37 -0.04 -3.99
N HIS A 73 -5.57 0.36 -4.97
CA HIS A 73 -5.31 1.78 -5.23
C HIS A 73 -6.58 2.56 -5.57
N SER A 74 -7.56 1.90 -6.18
CA SER A 74 -8.80 2.56 -6.61
C SER A 74 -9.69 2.98 -5.45
N VAL A 75 -9.53 2.36 -4.29
CA VAL A 75 -10.33 2.64 -3.10
C VAL A 75 -9.48 3.14 -1.92
N GLY A 76 -8.25 3.53 -2.17
CA GLY A 76 -7.39 4.10 -1.14
C GLY A 76 -6.84 3.09 -0.14
N HIS A 77 -6.67 1.83 -0.53
CA HIS A 77 -6.16 0.76 0.32
C HIS A 77 -4.84 0.17 -0.16
N ALA A 78 -4.04 0.96 -0.87
CA ALA A 78 -2.72 0.56 -1.34
C ALA A 78 -1.79 1.74 -1.48
N ILE A 79 -0.50 1.49 -1.34
CA ILE A 79 0.55 2.44 -1.66
C ILE A 79 1.62 1.75 -2.51
N ASP A 80 2.27 2.54 -3.35
CA ASP A 80 3.55 2.17 -3.94
C ASP A 80 4.63 3.02 -3.28
N MET A 81 5.75 2.41 -2.95
CA MET A 81 6.79 3.07 -2.17
C MET A 81 8.17 2.55 -2.54
N ASN A 82 9.16 3.41 -2.35
CA ASN A 82 10.54 2.98 -2.23
C ASN A 82 10.93 3.04 -0.75
N VAL A 83 11.99 2.35 -0.38
CA VAL A 83 12.51 2.40 0.99
C VAL A 83 13.78 3.25 1.00
N ARG A 84 13.84 4.23 1.90
CA ARG A 84 15.04 5.06 2.08
C ARG A 84 15.76 4.64 3.34
N PHE A 85 17.06 4.40 3.21
CA PHE A 85 17.92 4.06 4.32
C PHE A 85 19.28 4.73 4.13
N GLU A 86 19.71 5.50 5.14
CA GLU A 86 20.99 6.22 5.10
C GLU A 86 21.18 7.05 3.83
N GLY A 87 20.12 7.74 3.42
CA GLY A 87 20.13 8.60 2.23
C GLY A 87 20.06 7.86 0.91
N LYS A 88 20.05 6.52 0.91
CA LYS A 88 19.95 5.72 -0.30
C LYS A 88 18.51 5.24 -0.50
N LEU A 89 18.03 5.33 -1.74
CA LEU A 89 16.69 4.93 -2.11
C LEU A 89 16.73 3.54 -2.74
N PHE A 90 15.93 2.62 -2.19
CA PHE A 90 15.80 1.25 -2.71
C PHE A 90 14.48 1.17 -3.47
N ASP A 91 14.58 1.01 -4.78
CA ASP A 91 13.45 1.03 -5.71
C ASP A 91 12.95 -0.38 -6.04
N SER A 92 12.05 -0.49 -7.03
CA SER A 92 11.45 -1.76 -7.41
C SER A 92 12.48 -2.79 -7.86
N LYS A 93 13.56 -2.37 -8.51
CA LYS A 93 14.64 -3.28 -8.90
C LYS A 93 15.36 -3.82 -7.69
N ALA A 94 15.72 -2.92 -6.75
CA ALA A 94 16.45 -3.28 -5.55
C ALA A 94 15.64 -4.17 -4.63
N LEU A 95 14.32 -3.93 -4.55
CA LEU A 95 13.44 -4.60 -3.59
C LEU A 95 12.89 -5.94 -4.09
N LYS A 96 13.28 -6.41 -5.25
CA LYS A 96 12.83 -7.72 -5.75
C LYS A 96 13.08 -8.79 -4.69
N ARG A 97 12.13 -9.73 -4.56
CA ARG A 97 12.21 -10.79 -3.55
C ARG A 97 13.54 -11.53 -3.58
N ALA A 98 14.07 -11.79 -4.78
CA ALA A 98 15.36 -12.48 -4.92
C ALA A 98 16.53 -11.69 -4.34
N ASN A 99 16.39 -10.37 -4.19
CA ASN A 99 17.45 -9.50 -3.66
C ASN A 99 17.38 -9.30 -2.14
N LEU A 100 16.32 -9.78 -1.47
CA LEU A 100 16.16 -9.58 -0.03
C LEU A 100 17.40 -9.98 0.77
N PRO A 101 18.05 -11.14 0.52
CA PRO A 101 19.24 -11.50 1.28
C PRO A 101 20.42 -10.54 1.13
N SER A 102 20.45 -9.77 0.04
CA SER A 102 21.55 -8.86 -0.28
C SER A 102 21.29 -7.42 0.19
N LEU A 103 20.08 -7.12 0.66
CA LEU A 103 19.73 -5.78 1.12
C LEU A 103 20.37 -5.49 2.47
N PRO A 104 20.61 -4.21 2.80
CA PRO A 104 20.94 -3.84 4.17
C PRO A 104 19.90 -4.40 5.13
N ALA A 105 20.34 -4.89 6.29
CA ALA A 105 19.45 -5.53 7.25
C ALA A 105 18.22 -4.69 7.62
N PRO A 106 18.35 -3.35 7.87
CA PRO A 106 17.17 -2.54 8.17
C PRO A 106 16.13 -2.53 7.05
N VAL A 107 16.56 -2.47 5.79
CA VAL A 107 15.64 -2.48 4.63
C VAL A 107 14.96 -3.84 4.53
N ARG A 108 15.73 -4.91 4.58
CA ARG A 108 15.21 -6.29 4.56
C ARG A 108 14.23 -6.51 5.70
N ASP A 109 14.59 -6.09 6.91
CA ASP A 109 13.76 -6.32 8.10
C ASP A 109 12.43 -5.58 8.01
N PHE A 110 12.42 -4.38 7.43
CA PHE A 110 11.17 -3.64 7.19
C PHE A 110 10.25 -4.44 6.27
N ILE A 111 10.77 -4.91 5.13
CA ILE A 111 9.99 -5.71 4.18
C ILE A 111 9.49 -7.00 4.84
N GLU A 112 10.35 -7.69 5.60
CA GLU A 112 9.97 -8.93 6.27
C GLU A 112 8.90 -8.70 7.34
N LYS A 113 8.92 -7.58 8.07
CA LYS A 113 7.88 -7.25 9.04
C LYS A 113 6.53 -7.06 8.36
N ALA A 114 6.51 -6.33 7.24
CA ALA A 114 5.29 -6.14 6.47
C ALA A 114 4.78 -7.47 5.91
N ARG A 115 5.69 -8.29 5.41
CA ARG A 115 5.38 -9.59 4.82
C ARG A 115 4.83 -10.58 5.85
N ALA A 116 5.32 -10.53 7.08
CA ALA A 116 4.87 -11.40 8.17
C ALA A 116 3.56 -10.96 8.80
N ASP A 117 3.09 -9.77 8.50
CA ASP A 117 1.85 -9.23 9.06
C ASP A 117 0.65 -9.79 8.29
N ASP A 118 -0.23 -10.52 9.00
CA ASP A 118 -1.38 -11.20 8.39
C ASP A 118 -2.38 -10.25 7.73
N THR A 119 -2.34 -8.97 8.10
CA THR A 119 -3.29 -7.97 7.58
C THR A 119 -2.73 -7.17 6.42
N LEU A 120 -1.47 -7.37 6.07
CA LEU A 120 -0.79 -6.66 5.00
C LEU A 120 -0.36 -7.62 3.91
N ARG A 121 -0.26 -7.10 2.69
CA ARG A 121 0.33 -7.84 1.58
C ARG A 121 1.45 -7.03 0.97
N TRP A 122 2.55 -7.69 0.69
CA TRP A 122 3.68 -7.13 -0.03
C TRP A 122 3.67 -7.65 -1.46
N GLY A 123 3.73 -6.73 -2.44
CA GLY A 123 3.63 -7.10 -3.86
C GLY A 123 4.82 -7.89 -4.39
N GLY A 124 5.92 -7.94 -3.64
CA GLY A 124 7.06 -8.81 -4.00
C GLY A 124 6.72 -10.29 -3.98
N ASP A 125 5.62 -10.67 -3.33
CA ASP A 125 5.10 -12.04 -3.33
C ASP A 125 4.05 -12.27 -4.42
N PHE A 126 3.73 -11.27 -5.22
CA PHE A 126 2.75 -11.38 -6.32
C PHE A 126 3.38 -12.00 -7.57
N ASN A 127 2.52 -12.48 -8.46
CA ASN A 127 2.92 -12.94 -9.78
C ASN A 127 2.04 -12.25 -10.85
N PRO A 128 2.57 -11.30 -11.62
CA PRO A 128 3.95 -10.81 -11.62
C PRO A 128 4.31 -10.03 -10.36
N GLU A 129 5.58 -10.04 -10.05
CA GLU A 129 6.14 -9.41 -8.85
C GLU A 129 6.03 -7.88 -8.92
N ASP A 130 5.60 -7.26 -7.82
CA ASP A 130 5.51 -5.81 -7.70
C ASP A 130 6.09 -5.38 -6.34
N PRO A 131 7.42 -5.30 -6.22
CA PRO A 131 8.11 -5.18 -4.94
C PRO A 131 7.85 -3.89 -4.17
N VAL A 132 7.31 -2.86 -4.81
CA VAL A 132 7.03 -1.57 -4.16
C VAL A 132 5.61 -1.48 -3.64
N HIS A 133 4.76 -2.46 -3.95
CA HIS A 133 3.34 -2.43 -3.61
C HIS A 133 3.08 -2.97 -2.21
N LEU A 134 2.30 -2.23 -1.42
CA LEU A 134 1.79 -2.66 -0.12
C LEU A 134 0.30 -2.36 -0.04
N ASP A 135 -0.50 -3.31 0.42
CA ASP A 135 -1.94 -3.14 0.62
C ASP A 135 -2.44 -3.99 1.80
N ASP A 136 -3.72 -3.87 2.11
CA ASP A 136 -4.36 -4.63 3.19
C ASP A 136 -5.19 -5.82 2.68
N GLY A 137 -5.10 -6.14 1.40
CA GLY A 137 -5.80 -7.27 0.82
C GLY A 137 -7.32 -7.09 0.67
N LEU A 138 -7.84 -5.87 0.79
CA LEU A 138 -9.28 -5.61 0.80
C LEU A 138 -10.00 -6.24 -0.39
N ASN A 139 -9.42 -6.13 -1.59
CA ASN A 139 -10.02 -6.66 -2.82
C ASN A 139 -10.26 -8.17 -2.77
N ARG A 140 -9.50 -8.91 -1.96
CA ARG A 140 -9.62 -10.36 -1.83
C ARG A 140 -10.40 -10.78 -0.59
N ARG A 141 -10.16 -10.11 0.55
CA ARG A 141 -10.81 -10.51 1.80
C ARG A 141 -12.27 -10.07 1.87
N ASP A 142 -12.63 -8.99 1.15
CA ASP A 142 -14.01 -8.50 1.16
C ASP A 142 -14.32 -7.76 -0.16
N PRO A 143 -14.52 -8.48 -1.25
CA PRO A 143 -14.79 -7.85 -2.56
C PRO A 143 -16.07 -7.02 -2.57
N ALA A 144 -17.08 -7.39 -1.79
CA ALA A 144 -18.32 -6.62 -1.72
C ALA A 144 -18.07 -5.24 -1.08
N LEU A 145 -17.25 -5.19 -0.05
CA LEU A 145 -16.86 -3.92 0.57
C LEU A 145 -16.03 -3.09 -0.41
N TRP A 146 -15.11 -3.72 -1.12
CA TRP A 146 -14.32 -3.03 -2.15
C TRP A 146 -15.23 -2.40 -3.21
N ASP A 147 -16.22 -3.17 -3.70
CA ASP A 147 -17.18 -2.67 -4.68
C ASP A 147 -17.99 -1.48 -4.14
N SER A 148 -18.44 -1.56 -2.88
CA SER A 148 -19.19 -0.47 -2.23
C SER A 148 -18.36 0.79 -2.11
N LYS A 149 -17.10 0.64 -1.72
CA LYS A 149 -16.17 1.79 -1.60
C LYS A 149 -15.92 2.44 -2.96
N LEU A 150 -15.70 1.63 -4.00
CA LEU A 150 -15.52 2.17 -5.34
C LEU A 150 -16.75 2.93 -5.81
N ALA A 151 -17.93 2.36 -5.62
CA ALA A 151 -19.19 3.01 -6.00
C ALA A 151 -19.37 4.36 -5.29
N SER A 152 -18.92 4.47 -4.04
CA SER A 152 -19.04 5.71 -3.26
C SER A 152 -18.16 6.84 -3.80
N ARG A 153 -17.14 6.53 -4.60
CA ARG A 153 -16.25 7.53 -5.16
C ARG A 153 -16.82 8.21 -6.42
N GLY A 154 -17.93 7.71 -6.85
CA GLY A 154 -18.66 8.30 -7.93
C GLY A 154 -18.43 7.83 -9.29
#